data_be15f69af66db24f8e2287b022e6e7ba
#
_entry.id   be15f69af66db24f8e2287b022e6e7ba
#
_cell.length_a   1.000
_cell.length_b   1.000
_cell.length_c   1.000
_cell.angle_alpha   90.00
_cell.angle_beta   90.00
_cell.angle_gamma   90.00
#
_symmetry.space_group_name_H-M   'P 1'
#
loop_
_entity.id
_entity.type
_entity.pdbx_description
1 polymer ?
#
loop_
_entity_poly.entity_id
_entity_poly.type
_entity_poly.pdbx_seq_one_letter_code
_entity_poly.pdbx_strand_id
1 'polypeptide(L)'
;YGLTIRKQFSHLFGLELEGNRGTIKTFNSDLAGFEAGSGGTLGLAKSAKTDVNWAASLNGVFQLGTIDFMRRENAVNFYAKVGLGAMAFNPIQYSNNDFTGTEVYNNKGKWGDEILGDREKLNTGRDYRLGMYVPVGVGVKFKLSEVVALNLGYTMNFTDDNLLYGPGRSDVKGKFSNVYGGLEFTLGSRDKESLTFTNPVATMYDELKDPSLRNEVEALKQRVSTLEGTVDQLAKDSDGDGVSDKFDKCADTPAGTAVDGSGCPIKFPETAVN
;
A
#
# COMPACT_ATOMS: atom_id res chain seq x y z
N TYR A 1 10.75 -19.30 11.45
CA TYR A 1 9.59 -18.65 12.08
C TYR A 1 9.76 -17.16 12.09
N GLY A 2 8.63 -16.43 12.05
CA GLY A 2 8.63 -14.98 12.00
C GLY A 2 7.42 -14.38 12.69
N LEU A 3 7.50 -13.09 12.95
CA LEU A 3 6.43 -12.25 13.45
C LEU A 3 6.26 -11.06 12.53
N THR A 4 5.01 -10.74 12.23
CA THR A 4 4.66 -9.62 11.34
C THR A 4 3.65 -8.73 12.03
N ILE A 5 3.90 -7.42 11.99
CA ILE A 5 2.95 -6.40 12.43
C ILE A 5 2.63 -5.55 11.21
N ARG A 6 1.33 -5.45 10.86
CA ARG A 6 0.87 -4.70 9.71
C ARG A 6 -0.13 -3.63 10.10
N LYS A 7 0.01 -2.45 9.52
CA LYS A 7 -0.97 -1.38 9.60
C LYS A 7 -1.46 -1.03 8.20
N GLN A 8 -2.76 -1.20 7.99
CA GLN A 8 -3.41 -0.79 6.75
C GLN A 8 -3.84 0.67 6.87
N PHE A 9 -3.53 1.49 5.87
CA PHE A 9 -3.87 2.92 5.83
C PHE A 9 -5.04 3.20 4.88
N SER A 10 -5.15 2.41 3.82
CA SER A 10 -6.23 2.49 2.84
C SER A 10 -6.54 1.11 2.28
N HIS A 11 -7.58 0.98 1.47
CA HIS A 11 -7.89 -0.28 0.79
C HIS A 11 -6.77 -0.76 -0.14
N LEU A 12 -5.90 0.14 -0.59
CA LEU A 12 -4.80 -0.18 -1.52
C LEU A 12 -3.48 -0.40 -0.80
N PHE A 13 -3.18 0.38 0.26
CA PHE A 13 -1.83 0.49 0.81
C PHE A 13 -1.78 0.27 2.32
N GLY A 14 -0.74 -0.47 2.76
CA GLY A 14 -0.37 -0.66 4.15
C GLY A 14 1.14 -0.72 4.35
N LEU A 15 1.57 -0.62 5.59
CA LEU A 15 2.96 -0.86 6.01
C LEU A 15 3.02 -2.11 6.87
N GLU A 16 4.09 -2.87 6.69
CA GLU A 16 4.36 -4.11 7.40
C GLU A 16 5.77 -4.10 7.97
N LEU A 17 5.88 -4.34 9.27
CA LEU A 17 7.14 -4.65 9.92
C LEU A 17 7.21 -6.17 10.11
N GLU A 18 8.25 -6.79 9.57
CA GLU A 18 8.46 -8.24 9.60
C GLU A 18 9.76 -8.56 10.30
N GLY A 19 9.73 -9.49 11.25
CA GLY A 19 10.89 -10.05 11.93
C GLY A 19 10.97 -11.55 11.75
N ASN A 20 12.11 -12.06 11.28
CA ASN A 20 12.32 -13.48 10.93
C ASN A 20 13.57 -14.05 11.58
N ARG A 21 13.51 -15.36 11.86
CA ARG A 21 14.66 -16.17 12.23
C ARG A 21 14.57 -17.55 11.61
N GLY A 22 15.70 -18.09 11.15
CA GLY A 22 15.69 -19.41 10.52
C GLY A 22 17.01 -19.78 9.89
N THR A 23 16.94 -20.71 8.95
CA THR A 23 18.09 -21.22 8.21
C THR A 23 17.76 -21.25 6.74
N ILE A 24 18.69 -20.73 5.94
CA ILE A 24 18.65 -20.82 4.48
C ILE A 24 19.55 -21.97 4.08
N LYS A 25 19.06 -22.89 3.24
CA LYS A 25 19.82 -24.03 2.71
C LYS A 25 19.90 -23.92 1.19
N THR A 26 21.08 -24.10 0.67
CA THR A 26 21.30 -24.19 -0.78
C THR A 26 22.05 -25.48 -1.11
N PHE A 27 21.54 -26.17 -2.13
CA PHE A 27 22.16 -27.35 -2.70
C PHE A 27 22.77 -26.93 -4.01
N ASN A 28 24.05 -27.25 -4.26
CA ASN A 28 24.47 -27.02 -5.52
C ASN A 28 25.68 -27.58 -6.13
N SER A 29 25.47 -27.83 -7.33
CA SER A 29 26.34 -27.76 -8.50
C SER A 29 27.02 -26.38 -8.75
N ASP A 30 26.47 -25.24 -8.39
CA ASP A 30 26.98 -23.91 -8.76
C ASP A 30 27.95 -23.30 -7.75
N LEU A 31 28.10 -23.95 -6.58
CA LEU A 31 29.21 -23.71 -5.67
C LEU A 31 30.52 -24.37 -6.18
N ALA A 32 30.45 -25.14 -7.27
CA ALA A 32 31.57 -25.78 -7.91
C ALA A 32 32.44 -24.82 -8.71
N GLY A 33 32.99 -23.82 -8.09
CA GLY A 33 33.88 -22.83 -8.68
C GLY A 33 34.73 -22.10 -7.66
N PHE A 34 34.63 -22.49 -6.42
CA PHE A 34 35.50 -21.95 -5.39
C PHE A 34 36.84 -22.68 -5.41
N GLU A 35 37.76 -22.12 -6.15
CA GLU A 35 39.19 -22.45 -5.99
C GLU A 35 39.68 -21.70 -4.74
N ALA A 36 40.07 -22.46 -3.73
CA ALA A 36 40.77 -21.93 -2.58
C ALA A 36 41.98 -21.14 -3.05
N GLY A 37 42.02 -19.84 -2.80
CA GLY A 37 43.18 -19.02 -2.96
C GLY A 37 44.35 -19.60 -2.15
N SER A 38 45.48 -19.75 -2.79
CA SER A 38 46.79 -20.24 -2.36
C SER A 38 46.94 -20.62 -0.89
N GLY A 39 46.94 -21.92 -0.60
CA GLY A 39 47.49 -22.48 0.62
C GLY A 39 46.69 -23.46 1.44
N GLY A 40 45.47 -23.83 1.08
CA GLY A 40 44.68 -24.80 1.83
C GLY A 40 43.93 -25.79 0.94
N THR A 41 43.94 -27.06 1.34
CA THR A 41 43.13 -28.13 0.75
C THR A 41 41.65 -27.92 1.11
N LEU A 42 41.02 -26.88 0.57
CA LEU A 42 39.61 -26.67 0.68
C LEU A 42 38.92 -27.51 -0.40
N GLY A 43 38.34 -28.63 0.00
CA GLY A 43 37.49 -29.42 -0.88
C GLY A 43 36.37 -28.57 -1.45
N LEU A 44 35.95 -28.88 -2.68
CA LEU A 44 34.84 -28.21 -3.35
C LEU A 44 33.60 -28.23 -2.44
N ALA A 45 33.12 -27.07 -2.03
CA ALA A 45 31.88 -26.99 -1.27
C ALA A 45 30.71 -27.40 -2.17
N LYS A 46 29.89 -28.35 -1.71
CA LYS A 46 28.74 -28.89 -2.44
C LYS A 46 27.41 -28.36 -1.91
N SER A 47 27.38 -27.88 -0.69
CA SER A 47 26.19 -27.28 -0.09
C SER A 47 26.57 -26.16 0.87
N ALA A 48 25.64 -25.23 1.08
CA ALA A 48 25.79 -24.19 2.08
C ALA A 48 24.53 -24.07 2.92
N LYS A 49 24.75 -23.82 4.20
CA LYS A 49 23.72 -23.58 5.19
C LYS A 49 24.02 -22.21 5.82
N THR A 50 23.09 -21.29 5.72
CA THR A 50 23.21 -19.98 6.32
C THR A 50 22.24 -19.85 7.50
N ASP A 51 22.78 -19.75 8.68
CA ASP A 51 21.98 -19.52 9.88
C ASP A 51 21.67 -18.03 10.01
N VAL A 52 20.38 -17.68 9.90
CA VAL A 52 19.88 -16.31 10.10
C VAL A 52 19.50 -16.16 11.58
N ASN A 53 20.30 -15.41 12.31
CA ASN A 53 20.04 -15.16 13.71
C ASN A 53 18.84 -14.27 13.92
N TRP A 54 18.77 -13.20 13.15
CA TRP A 54 17.61 -12.34 13.01
C TRP A 54 17.61 -11.67 11.63
N ALA A 55 16.43 -11.41 11.12
CA ALA A 55 16.21 -10.54 9.98
C ALA A 55 15.01 -9.66 10.28
N ALA A 56 15.09 -8.40 9.93
CA ALA A 56 13.99 -7.45 10.09
C ALA A 56 13.82 -6.65 8.81
N SER A 57 12.58 -6.42 8.38
CA SER A 57 12.28 -5.61 7.20
C SER A 57 11.06 -4.73 7.41
N LEU A 58 11.08 -3.57 6.76
CA LEU A 58 9.94 -2.68 6.63
C LEU A 58 9.45 -2.75 5.18
N ASN A 59 8.21 -3.15 5.01
CA ASN A 59 7.61 -3.43 3.70
C ASN A 59 6.41 -2.52 3.44
N GLY A 60 6.32 -1.95 2.24
CA GLY A 60 5.08 -1.44 1.68
C GLY A 60 4.27 -2.62 1.15
N VAL A 61 3.00 -2.68 1.52
CA VAL A 61 2.07 -3.74 1.11
C VAL A 61 0.97 -3.13 0.27
N PHE A 62 0.79 -3.66 -0.93
CA PHE A 62 -0.20 -3.21 -1.91
C PHE A 62 -1.24 -4.30 -2.11
N GLN A 63 -2.50 -3.96 -1.89
CA GLN A 63 -3.61 -4.86 -2.17
C GLN A 63 -3.87 -4.88 -3.68
N LEU A 64 -3.78 -6.06 -4.30
CA LEU A 64 -3.93 -6.23 -5.75
C LEU A 64 -5.38 -6.44 -6.17
N GLY A 65 -6.23 -6.83 -5.25
CA GLY A 65 -7.63 -7.07 -5.51
C GLY A 65 -8.18 -8.31 -4.81
N THR A 66 -9.46 -8.47 -4.96
CA THR A 66 -10.23 -9.57 -4.40
C THR A 66 -10.86 -10.39 -5.52
N ILE A 67 -11.12 -11.68 -5.29
CA ILE A 67 -11.67 -12.57 -6.34
C ILE A 67 -13.08 -12.13 -6.77
N ASP A 68 -13.89 -11.62 -5.89
CA ASP A 68 -15.27 -11.22 -6.21
C ASP A 68 -15.43 -9.70 -6.00
N PHE A 69 -15.13 -8.94 -7.06
CA PHE A 69 -15.18 -7.47 -7.01
C PHE A 69 -16.61 -6.89 -6.92
N MET A 70 -17.64 -7.73 -7.08
CA MET A 70 -19.06 -7.31 -6.91
C MET A 70 -19.55 -7.46 -5.47
N ARG A 71 -18.82 -8.17 -4.62
CA ARG A 71 -19.16 -8.30 -3.20
C ARG A 71 -18.52 -7.19 -2.39
N ARG A 72 -19.26 -6.67 -1.43
CA ARG A 72 -18.79 -5.68 -0.45
C ARG A 72 -17.67 -6.23 0.43
N GLU A 73 -17.83 -7.46 0.92
CA GLU A 73 -16.82 -8.18 1.68
C GLU A 73 -16.38 -9.43 0.94
N ASN A 74 -15.09 -9.60 0.81
CA ASN A 74 -14.49 -10.75 0.14
C ASN A 74 -13.79 -11.67 1.14
N ALA A 75 -13.84 -12.97 0.85
CA ALA A 75 -13.15 -13.97 1.65
C ALA A 75 -11.67 -14.10 1.28
N VAL A 76 -11.27 -13.63 0.08
CA VAL A 76 -9.92 -13.80 -0.46
C VAL A 76 -9.38 -12.45 -0.94
N ASN A 77 -8.15 -12.15 -0.57
CA ASN A 77 -7.45 -10.94 -0.99
C ASN A 77 -6.03 -11.26 -1.43
N PHE A 78 -5.60 -10.74 -2.58
CA PHE A 78 -4.23 -10.83 -3.08
C PHE A 78 -3.46 -9.55 -2.76
N TYR A 79 -2.18 -9.71 -2.45
CA TYR A 79 -1.31 -8.57 -2.20
C TYR A 79 0.09 -8.79 -2.77
N ALA A 80 0.78 -7.68 -3.03
CA ALA A 80 2.21 -7.63 -3.26
C ALA A 80 2.89 -6.83 -2.16
N LYS A 81 4.15 -7.15 -1.89
CA LYS A 81 4.97 -6.40 -0.94
C LYS A 81 6.36 -6.14 -1.50
N VAL A 82 6.90 -4.98 -1.14
CA VAL A 82 8.29 -4.61 -1.42
C VAL A 82 8.81 -3.79 -0.25
N GLY A 83 10.07 -3.98 0.11
CA GLY A 83 10.61 -3.30 1.27
C GLY A 83 12.12 -3.26 1.32
N LEU A 84 12.62 -2.87 2.49
CA LEU A 84 14.03 -2.86 2.83
C LEU A 84 14.21 -3.57 4.16
N GLY A 85 15.26 -4.37 4.27
CA GLY A 85 15.56 -5.12 5.47
C GLY A 85 17.04 -5.23 5.77
N ALA A 86 17.32 -5.62 7.00
CA ALA A 86 18.66 -6.00 7.46
C ALA A 86 18.60 -7.35 8.14
N MET A 87 19.66 -8.12 8.05
CA MET A 87 19.76 -9.44 8.66
C MET A 87 21.14 -9.70 9.22
N ALA A 88 21.21 -10.45 10.32
CA ALA A 88 22.43 -11.00 10.86
C ALA A 88 22.49 -12.50 10.55
N PHE A 89 23.50 -12.92 9.82
CA PHE A 89 23.61 -14.29 9.31
C PHE A 89 25.00 -14.87 9.42
N ASN A 90 25.07 -16.21 9.45
CA ASN A 90 26.32 -16.95 9.50
C ASN A 90 26.30 -18.05 8.41
N PRO A 91 27.07 -17.91 7.32
CA PRO A 91 27.19 -18.93 6.31
C PRO A 91 28.17 -20.05 6.74
N ILE A 92 27.77 -21.29 6.47
CA ILE A 92 28.54 -22.49 6.71
C ILE A 92 28.52 -23.30 5.40
N GLN A 93 29.69 -23.70 4.90
CA GLN A 93 29.80 -24.53 3.69
C GLN A 93 30.23 -25.95 4.06
N TYR A 94 29.68 -26.92 3.36
CA TYR A 94 29.95 -28.34 3.57
C TYR A 94 30.48 -29.01 2.31
N SER A 95 31.34 -30.05 2.51
CA SER A 95 31.92 -30.83 1.42
C SER A 95 30.96 -31.80 0.75
N ASN A 96 29.77 -32.01 1.30
CA ASN A 96 28.72 -32.89 0.77
C ASN A 96 27.37 -32.15 0.58
N ASN A 97 26.38 -32.84 -0.03
CA ASN A 97 25.07 -32.27 -0.33
C ASN A 97 24.05 -32.43 0.81
N ASP A 98 24.37 -33.16 1.87
CA ASP A 98 23.45 -33.48 2.96
C ASP A 98 23.69 -32.67 4.25
N PHE A 99 24.62 -31.71 4.21
CA PHE A 99 25.02 -30.86 5.33
C PHE A 99 25.60 -31.62 6.55
N THR A 100 26.07 -32.84 6.34
CA THR A 100 26.66 -33.70 7.38
C THR A 100 28.17 -33.92 7.17
N GLY A 101 28.70 -33.46 6.05
CA GLY A 101 30.13 -33.56 5.73
C GLY A 101 31.01 -32.63 6.55
N THR A 102 32.30 -32.64 6.22
CA THR A 102 33.26 -31.73 6.84
C THR A 102 32.88 -30.29 6.50
N GLU A 103 32.86 -29.42 7.53
CA GLU A 103 32.74 -27.98 7.35
C GLU A 103 33.98 -27.47 6.59
N VAL A 104 33.77 -27.00 5.37
CA VAL A 104 34.82 -26.42 4.53
C VAL A 104 35.04 -24.96 4.91
N TYR A 105 33.96 -24.28 5.27
CA TYR A 105 33.97 -22.90 5.72
C TYR A 105 32.92 -22.71 6.81
N ASN A 106 33.29 -21.99 7.87
CA ASN A 106 32.36 -21.53 8.91
C ASN A 106 32.76 -20.13 9.34
N ASN A 107 31.86 -19.20 9.28
CA ASN A 107 32.13 -17.81 9.63
C ASN A 107 32.34 -17.61 11.16
N LYS A 108 31.94 -18.56 12.00
CA LYS A 108 32.18 -18.50 13.45
C LYS A 108 33.67 -18.47 13.77
N GLY A 109 34.12 -17.44 14.46
CA GLY A 109 35.49 -17.31 14.93
C GLY A 109 36.54 -17.03 13.85
N LYS A 110 36.17 -16.92 12.60
CA LYS A 110 37.06 -16.52 11.49
C LYS A 110 36.83 -15.05 11.17
N TRP A 111 37.33 -14.20 12.04
CA TRP A 111 37.22 -12.77 11.88
C TRP A 111 38.46 -12.21 11.19
N GLY A 112 38.23 -11.68 10.07
CA GLY A 112 39.03 -10.67 9.42
C GLY A 112 40.34 -11.15 8.92
N ASP A 113 41.20 -10.67 8.60
CA ASP A 113 42.56 -10.40 8.20
C ASP A 113 43.08 -11.14 6.97
N GLU A 114 42.59 -12.33 6.59
CA GLU A 114 43.22 -13.05 5.49
C GLU A 114 42.44 -13.19 4.18
N ILE A 115 41.10 -13.00 4.19
CA ILE A 115 40.30 -13.32 2.98
C ILE A 115 39.53 -12.13 2.40
N LEU A 116 39.20 -11.13 3.19
CA LEU A 116 38.24 -10.10 2.78
C LEU A 116 38.71 -8.71 3.24
N GLY A 117 39.34 -7.97 2.44
CA GLY A 117 39.91 -6.63 2.68
C GLY A 117 39.14 -5.66 3.63
N ASP A 118 39.65 -4.46 3.79
CA ASP A 118 39.31 -3.39 4.76
C ASP A 118 37.81 -3.07 4.99
N ARG A 119 36.87 -3.59 4.19
CA ARG A 119 35.42 -3.41 4.39
C ARG A 119 34.83 -4.21 5.55
N GLU A 120 35.55 -5.19 6.08
CA GLU A 120 35.07 -6.10 7.13
C GLU A 120 35.38 -5.66 8.54
N LYS A 121 36.19 -4.65 8.72
CA LYS A 121 36.56 -4.10 10.05
C LYS A 121 35.37 -3.52 10.83
N LEU A 122 34.19 -3.38 10.20
CA LEU A 122 32.98 -2.90 10.87
C LEU A 122 32.27 -3.97 11.72
N ASN A 123 32.72 -5.21 11.68
CA ASN A 123 32.02 -6.30 12.34
C ASN A 123 32.73 -6.66 13.67
N THR A 124 32.28 -6.03 14.70
CA THR A 124 32.79 -6.04 16.08
C THR A 124 32.72 -7.41 16.74
N GLY A 125 33.58 -8.35 16.39
CA GLY A 125 33.80 -9.59 17.16
C GLY A 125 32.59 -10.48 17.39
N ARG A 126 31.59 -10.48 16.51
CA ARG A 126 30.38 -11.31 16.62
C ARG A 126 30.41 -12.45 15.60
N ASP A 127 29.81 -13.58 15.97
CA ASP A 127 29.71 -14.78 15.11
C ASP A 127 28.79 -14.60 13.87
N TYR A 128 28.28 -13.40 13.63
CA TYR A 128 27.29 -13.11 12.56
C TYR A 128 27.71 -11.90 11.75
N ARG A 129 27.49 -11.96 10.44
CA ARG A 129 27.60 -10.84 9.51
C ARG A 129 26.30 -10.08 9.46
N LEU A 130 26.39 -8.77 9.22
CA LEU A 130 25.24 -7.92 8.97
C LEU A 130 25.15 -7.63 7.48
N GLY A 131 24.02 -7.92 6.87
CA GLY A 131 23.73 -7.63 5.46
C GLY A 131 22.40 -6.93 5.30
N MET A 132 22.28 -6.14 4.21
CA MET A 132 21.01 -5.56 3.80
C MET A 132 20.34 -6.40 2.73
N TYR A 133 19.01 -6.38 2.66
CA TYR A 133 18.26 -7.07 1.63
C TYR A 133 17.00 -6.31 1.24
N VAL A 134 16.53 -6.59 0.02
CA VAL A 134 15.28 -6.07 -0.55
C VAL A 134 14.32 -7.24 -0.70
N PRO A 135 13.30 -7.37 0.14
CA PRO A 135 12.23 -8.34 -0.03
C PRO A 135 11.25 -7.86 -1.09
N VAL A 136 10.91 -8.74 -2.02
CA VAL A 136 9.82 -8.57 -2.99
C VAL A 136 8.95 -9.82 -2.92
N GLY A 137 7.67 -9.65 -2.66
CA GLY A 137 6.80 -10.81 -2.43
C GLY A 137 5.38 -10.60 -2.92
N VAL A 138 4.70 -11.72 -3.02
CA VAL A 138 3.27 -11.80 -3.30
C VAL A 138 2.62 -12.77 -2.32
N GLY A 139 1.35 -12.55 -2.06
CA GLY A 139 0.63 -13.45 -1.16
C GLY A 139 -0.88 -13.37 -1.33
N VAL A 140 -1.53 -14.27 -0.64
CA VAL A 140 -2.98 -14.40 -0.60
C VAL A 140 -3.43 -14.54 0.84
N LYS A 141 -4.50 -13.85 1.19
CA LYS A 141 -5.15 -13.92 2.49
C LYS A 141 -6.54 -14.53 2.34
N PHE A 142 -6.90 -15.40 3.25
CA PHE A 142 -8.21 -16.00 3.36
C PHE A 142 -8.86 -15.57 4.67
N LYS A 143 -10.00 -14.89 4.61
CA LYS A 143 -10.78 -14.50 5.79
C LYS A 143 -11.39 -15.77 6.41
N LEU A 144 -10.95 -16.13 7.61
CA LEU A 144 -11.52 -17.25 8.37
C LEU A 144 -12.61 -16.78 9.32
N SER A 145 -12.45 -15.58 9.90
CA SER A 145 -13.42 -14.92 10.75
C SER A 145 -13.21 -13.40 10.70
N GLU A 146 -14.03 -12.66 11.45
CA GLU A 146 -13.88 -11.20 11.58
C GLU A 146 -12.50 -10.77 12.13
N VAL A 147 -11.85 -11.64 12.88
CA VAL A 147 -10.61 -11.35 13.60
C VAL A 147 -9.42 -12.14 13.07
N VAL A 148 -9.66 -13.28 12.40
CA VAL A 148 -8.62 -14.22 11.99
C VAL A 148 -8.60 -14.41 10.49
N ALA A 149 -7.44 -14.29 9.88
CA ALA A 149 -7.19 -14.62 8.48
C ALA A 149 -6.00 -15.58 8.36
N LEU A 150 -6.05 -16.49 7.38
CA LEU A 150 -4.92 -17.28 6.94
C LEU A 150 -4.15 -16.48 5.88
N ASN A 151 -2.86 -16.35 6.07
CA ASN A 151 -1.97 -15.64 5.15
C ASN A 151 -0.95 -16.63 4.57
N LEU A 152 -0.92 -16.75 3.25
CA LEU A 152 0.05 -17.55 2.51
C LEU A 152 0.83 -16.65 1.57
N GLY A 153 2.14 -16.82 1.47
CA GLY A 153 2.91 -15.96 0.60
C GLY A 153 4.26 -16.54 0.18
N TYR A 154 4.80 -15.91 -0.83
CA TYR A 154 6.14 -16.14 -1.36
C TYR A 154 6.91 -14.84 -1.41
N THR A 155 8.15 -14.85 -0.92
CA THR A 155 9.03 -13.69 -0.95
C THR A 155 10.37 -14.08 -1.55
N MET A 156 10.85 -13.31 -2.52
CA MET A 156 12.22 -13.32 -3.02
C MET A 156 12.99 -12.19 -2.35
N ASN A 157 14.12 -12.51 -1.76
CA ASN A 157 14.99 -11.57 -1.07
C ASN A 157 16.27 -11.37 -1.87
N PHE A 158 16.57 -10.14 -2.21
CA PHE A 158 17.78 -9.75 -2.93
C PHE A 158 18.74 -9.09 -1.93
N THR A 159 19.90 -9.69 -1.72
CA THR A 159 20.90 -9.12 -0.81
C THR A 159 22.07 -8.53 -1.62
N ASP A 160 22.65 -7.47 -1.07
CA ASP A 160 23.88 -6.89 -1.65
C ASP A 160 25.13 -7.64 -1.19
N ASP A 161 24.99 -8.54 -0.21
CA ASP A 161 26.12 -9.33 0.30
C ASP A 161 26.35 -10.58 -0.57
N ASN A 162 27.54 -10.67 -1.15
CA ASN A 162 27.99 -11.82 -1.96
C ASN A 162 28.38 -13.03 -1.10
N LEU A 163 28.44 -12.88 0.24
CA LEU A 163 28.83 -13.93 1.18
C LEU A 163 27.66 -14.65 1.85
N LEU A 164 26.42 -14.41 1.38
CA LEU A 164 25.24 -15.08 1.95
C LEU A 164 25.40 -16.61 2.03
N TYR A 165 26.11 -17.20 1.08
CA TYR A 165 26.35 -18.65 1.02
C TYR A 165 27.81 -19.01 1.35
N GLY A 166 28.58 -18.09 1.91
CA GLY A 166 30.01 -18.22 2.15
C GLY A 166 30.87 -17.70 1.01
N PRO A 167 32.19 -17.72 1.16
CA PRO A 167 33.09 -17.25 0.14
C PRO A 167 32.94 -18.03 -1.17
N GLY A 168 32.82 -17.32 -2.27
CA GLY A 168 32.58 -17.84 -3.61
C GLY A 168 32.92 -16.78 -4.66
N ARG A 169 32.19 -16.77 -5.79
CA ARG A 169 32.37 -15.75 -6.83
C ARG A 169 32.03 -14.37 -6.27
N SER A 170 32.98 -13.48 -6.31
CA SER A 170 32.88 -12.12 -5.74
C SER A 170 31.92 -11.19 -6.49
N ASP A 171 31.44 -11.61 -7.66
CA ASP A 171 30.60 -10.84 -8.57
C ASP A 171 29.11 -11.21 -8.53
N VAL A 172 28.72 -12.21 -7.75
CA VAL A 172 27.33 -12.70 -7.69
C VAL A 172 26.66 -12.28 -6.38
N LYS A 173 25.67 -11.38 -6.50
CA LYS A 173 24.82 -10.98 -5.36
C LYS A 173 23.94 -12.13 -4.90
N GLY A 174 23.81 -12.30 -3.59
CA GLY A 174 22.97 -13.36 -3.00
C GLY A 174 21.48 -13.14 -3.24
N LYS A 175 20.76 -14.24 -3.46
CA LYS A 175 19.30 -14.25 -3.53
C LYS A 175 18.79 -15.45 -2.77
N PHE A 176 17.72 -15.30 -2.03
CA PHE A 176 17.02 -16.43 -1.42
C PHE A 176 15.53 -16.21 -1.43
N SER A 177 14.79 -17.30 -1.47
CA SER A 177 13.34 -17.24 -1.43
C SER A 177 12.78 -18.00 -0.25
N ASN A 178 11.62 -17.58 0.20
CA ASN A 178 10.88 -18.26 1.23
C ASN A 178 9.39 -18.30 0.90
N VAL A 179 8.78 -19.46 1.15
CA VAL A 179 7.33 -19.62 1.22
C VAL A 179 6.95 -19.57 2.69
N TYR A 180 5.88 -18.89 3.00
CA TYR A 180 5.39 -18.81 4.38
C TYR A 180 3.89 -18.97 4.44
N GLY A 181 3.44 -19.45 5.58
CA GLY A 181 2.04 -19.53 5.96
C GLY A 181 1.89 -19.17 7.42
N GLY A 182 0.84 -18.42 7.74
CA GLY A 182 0.61 -17.95 9.11
C GLY A 182 -0.82 -17.49 9.34
N LEU A 183 -1.15 -17.32 10.61
CA LEU A 183 -2.41 -16.71 11.03
C LEU A 183 -2.18 -15.22 11.31
N GLU A 184 -3.04 -14.41 10.75
CA GLU A 184 -3.09 -12.96 10.97
C GLU A 184 -4.28 -12.63 11.88
N PHE A 185 -4.03 -11.89 12.94
CA PHE A 185 -5.05 -11.46 13.89
C PHE A 185 -5.28 -9.96 13.74
N THR A 186 -6.53 -9.57 13.49
CA THR A 186 -6.91 -8.16 13.37
C THR A 186 -7.07 -7.56 14.78
N LEU A 187 -6.26 -6.55 15.08
CA LEU A 187 -6.31 -5.79 16.32
C LEU A 187 -7.00 -4.44 16.03
N GLY A 188 -8.23 -4.27 16.46
CA GLY A 188 -8.97 -3.03 16.22
C GLY A 188 -10.42 -3.07 16.68
N SER A 189 -11.16 -1.96 16.49
CA SER A 189 -12.59 -1.93 16.76
C SER A 189 -13.34 -2.80 15.77
N ARG A 190 -14.26 -3.63 16.26
CA ARG A 190 -15.13 -4.49 15.45
C ARG A 190 -16.21 -3.70 14.69
N ASP A 191 -16.46 -2.45 15.08
CA ASP A 191 -17.46 -1.60 14.47
C ASP A 191 -17.00 -0.98 13.13
N LYS A 192 -15.72 -1.15 12.79
CA LYS A 192 -15.13 -0.65 11.54
C LYS A 192 -14.89 -1.78 10.56
N GLU A 193 -15.29 -1.54 9.32
CA GLU A 193 -15.04 -2.47 8.22
C GLU A 193 -13.54 -2.73 8.01
N SER A 194 -13.21 -3.96 7.65
CA SER A 194 -11.83 -4.35 7.38
C SER A 194 -11.33 -3.76 6.07
N LEU A 195 -10.38 -2.84 6.11
CA LEU A 195 -9.75 -2.26 4.92
C LEU A 195 -9.09 -3.31 4.00
N THR A 196 -8.79 -4.50 4.52
CA THR A 196 -8.16 -5.58 3.76
C THR A 196 -9.17 -6.38 2.94
N PHE A 197 -10.38 -6.61 3.46
CA PHE A 197 -11.37 -7.48 2.83
C PHE A 197 -12.58 -6.74 2.26
N THR A 198 -12.74 -5.45 2.56
CA THR A 198 -13.80 -4.62 1.98
C THR A 198 -13.40 -4.15 0.59
N ASN A 199 -14.33 -4.24 -0.33
CA ASN A 199 -14.15 -3.79 -1.71
C ASN A 199 -14.69 -2.37 -1.88
N PRO A 200 -13.84 -1.34 -2.08
CA PRO A 200 -14.31 0.03 -2.21
C PRO A 200 -15.21 0.26 -3.42
N VAL A 201 -15.01 -0.51 -4.50
CA VAL A 201 -15.85 -0.38 -5.71
C VAL A 201 -17.27 -0.88 -5.45
N ALA A 202 -17.41 -2.01 -4.76
CA ALA A 202 -18.73 -2.54 -4.40
C ALA A 202 -19.45 -1.60 -3.42
N THR A 203 -18.73 -1.03 -2.45
CA THR A 203 -19.30 -0.05 -1.51
C THR A 203 -19.80 1.20 -2.23
N MET A 204 -19.02 1.77 -3.13
CA MET A 204 -19.44 2.91 -3.95
C MET A 204 -20.65 2.58 -4.84
N TYR A 205 -20.67 1.37 -5.39
CA TYR A 205 -21.78 0.93 -6.23
C TYR A 205 -23.09 0.75 -5.43
N ASP A 206 -22.98 0.24 -4.21
CA ASP A 206 -24.13 0.09 -3.30
C ASP A 206 -24.64 1.46 -2.83
N GLU A 207 -23.76 2.41 -2.52
CA GLU A 207 -24.13 3.78 -2.18
C GLU A 207 -24.85 4.48 -3.35
N LEU A 208 -24.37 4.30 -4.60
CA LEU A 208 -25.04 4.85 -5.78
C LEU A 208 -26.41 4.20 -6.06
N LYS A 209 -26.61 2.97 -5.61
CA LYS A 209 -27.90 2.26 -5.71
C LYS A 209 -28.85 2.53 -4.56
N ASP A 210 -28.38 3.20 -3.51
CA ASP A 210 -29.24 3.49 -2.35
C ASP A 210 -30.48 4.27 -2.77
N PRO A 211 -31.68 3.71 -2.58
CA PRO A 211 -32.93 4.39 -2.93
C PRO A 211 -33.11 5.70 -2.17
N SER A 212 -32.58 5.81 -0.94
CA SER A 212 -32.71 7.01 -0.10
C SER A 212 -31.93 8.16 -0.69
N LEU A 213 -30.67 7.93 -1.13
CA LEU A 213 -29.84 8.93 -1.79
C LEU A 213 -30.46 9.39 -3.11
N ARG A 214 -31.02 8.45 -3.89
CA ARG A 214 -31.70 8.77 -5.14
C ARG A 214 -32.94 9.64 -4.89
N ASN A 215 -33.73 9.32 -3.87
CA ASN A 215 -34.91 10.12 -3.49
C ASN A 215 -34.52 11.51 -3.00
N GLU A 216 -33.42 11.64 -2.26
CA GLU A 216 -32.91 12.92 -1.79
C GLU A 216 -32.42 13.80 -2.95
N VAL A 217 -31.68 13.21 -3.91
CA VAL A 217 -31.27 13.90 -5.13
C VAL A 217 -32.47 14.37 -5.94
N GLU A 218 -33.50 13.56 -6.07
CA GLU A 218 -34.73 13.93 -6.79
C GLU A 218 -35.47 15.05 -6.08
N ALA A 219 -35.59 15.00 -4.74
CA ALA A 219 -36.17 16.06 -3.95
C ALA A 219 -35.40 17.38 -4.07
N LEU A 220 -34.08 17.33 -4.08
CA LEU A 220 -33.22 18.50 -4.30
C LEU A 220 -33.43 19.09 -5.69
N LYS A 221 -33.50 18.27 -6.74
CA LYS A 221 -33.80 18.72 -8.11
C LYS A 221 -35.15 19.44 -8.17
N GLN A 222 -36.19 18.90 -7.54
CA GLN A 222 -37.50 19.55 -7.50
C GLN A 222 -37.46 20.89 -6.79
N ARG A 223 -36.72 20.99 -5.66
CA ARG A 223 -36.54 22.26 -4.95
C ARG A 223 -35.78 23.29 -5.79
N VAL A 224 -34.72 22.88 -6.50
CA VAL A 224 -33.97 23.76 -7.39
C VAL A 224 -34.88 24.26 -8.52
N SER A 225 -35.63 23.37 -9.19
CA SER A 225 -36.55 23.76 -10.26
C SER A 225 -37.65 24.72 -9.78
N THR A 226 -38.17 24.51 -8.55
CA THR A 226 -39.14 25.45 -7.94
C THR A 226 -38.52 26.82 -7.68
N LEU A 227 -37.27 26.86 -7.18
CA LEU A 227 -36.53 28.10 -6.95
C LEU A 227 -36.24 28.84 -8.26
N GLU A 228 -35.80 28.12 -9.30
CA GLU A 228 -35.60 28.67 -10.65
C GLU A 228 -36.87 29.32 -11.17
N GLY A 229 -38.00 28.60 -11.14
CA GLY A 229 -39.29 29.14 -11.57
C GLY A 229 -39.73 30.36 -10.72
N THR A 230 -39.41 30.40 -9.44
CA THR A 230 -39.70 31.56 -8.59
C THR A 230 -38.82 32.75 -8.95
N VAL A 231 -37.55 32.52 -9.24
CA VAL A 231 -36.60 33.57 -9.67
C VAL A 231 -37.04 34.12 -11.04
N ASP A 232 -37.42 33.27 -11.99
CA ASP A 232 -37.93 33.68 -13.28
C ASP A 232 -39.19 34.56 -13.15
N GLN A 233 -40.12 34.19 -12.27
CA GLN A 233 -41.30 35.00 -11.99
C GLN A 233 -40.96 36.35 -11.34
N LEU A 234 -39.93 36.38 -10.48
CA LEU A 234 -39.48 37.61 -9.85
C LEU A 234 -38.71 38.55 -10.80
N ALA A 235 -38.07 37.96 -11.81
CA ALA A 235 -37.30 38.71 -12.82
C ALA A 235 -38.16 39.18 -13.97
N LYS A 236 -39.39 38.62 -14.12
CA LYS A 236 -40.28 38.97 -15.22
C LYS A 236 -40.75 40.42 -15.08
N ASP A 237 -40.47 41.21 -16.08
CA ASP A 237 -40.88 42.60 -16.24
C ASP A 237 -41.55 42.71 -17.64
N SER A 238 -42.88 42.79 -17.64
CA SER A 238 -43.68 42.66 -18.87
C SER A 238 -43.77 43.94 -19.67
N ASP A 239 -43.65 45.11 -19.07
CA ASP A 239 -43.70 46.38 -19.75
C ASP A 239 -42.34 47.08 -19.89
N GLY A 240 -41.30 46.52 -19.27
CA GLY A 240 -39.91 46.99 -19.44
C GLY A 240 -39.60 48.28 -18.71
N ASP A 241 -40.32 48.60 -17.63
CA ASP A 241 -40.13 49.81 -16.86
C ASP A 241 -39.03 49.67 -15.76
N GLY A 242 -38.49 48.45 -15.56
CA GLY A 242 -37.42 48.12 -14.60
C GLY A 242 -37.93 47.67 -13.24
N VAL A 243 -39.26 47.49 -13.06
CA VAL A 243 -39.89 46.89 -11.86
C VAL A 243 -40.55 45.57 -12.29
N SER A 244 -40.24 44.49 -11.55
CA SER A 244 -40.81 43.19 -11.94
C SER A 244 -42.33 43.16 -11.72
N ASP A 245 -43.05 42.38 -12.57
CA ASP A 245 -44.50 42.19 -12.55
C ASP A 245 -45.09 41.96 -11.16
N LYS A 246 -44.31 41.31 -10.26
CA LYS A 246 -44.75 40.99 -8.90
C LYS A 246 -44.82 42.21 -7.97
N PHE A 247 -43.99 43.20 -8.20
CA PHE A 247 -43.86 44.39 -7.37
C PHE A 247 -44.44 45.61 -8.10
N ASP A 248 -44.74 45.48 -9.35
CA ASP A 248 -45.34 46.50 -10.18
C ASP A 248 -46.85 46.70 -9.85
N LYS A 249 -47.23 47.93 -9.58
CA LYS A 249 -48.59 48.36 -9.33
C LYS A 249 -49.22 49.08 -10.52
N CYS A 250 -48.42 49.45 -11.47
CA CYS A 250 -48.85 50.23 -12.65
C CYS A 250 -48.48 49.49 -13.93
N ALA A 251 -49.04 48.28 -14.11
CA ALA A 251 -48.83 47.47 -15.31
C ALA A 251 -49.14 48.32 -16.54
N ASP A 252 -48.37 48.12 -17.60
CA ASP A 252 -48.44 48.85 -18.88
C ASP A 252 -47.81 50.28 -18.83
N THR A 253 -46.85 50.55 -17.95
CA THR A 253 -46.07 51.77 -18.00
C THR A 253 -45.16 51.76 -19.26
N PRO A 254 -45.22 52.80 -20.11
CA PRO A 254 -44.39 52.84 -21.32
C PRO A 254 -42.89 52.77 -21.02
N ALA A 255 -42.19 51.90 -21.74
CA ALA A 255 -40.74 51.76 -21.59
C ALA A 255 -40.00 53.10 -21.65
N GLY A 256 -39.05 53.34 -20.70
CA GLY A 256 -38.31 54.59 -20.63
C GLY A 256 -38.98 55.69 -19.84
N THR A 257 -40.19 55.47 -19.29
CA THR A 257 -40.84 56.40 -18.33
C THR A 257 -40.12 56.34 -17.00
N ALA A 258 -39.84 57.47 -16.37
CA ALA A 258 -39.28 57.46 -15.03
C ALA A 258 -40.34 57.03 -14.01
N VAL A 259 -40.11 55.87 -13.36
CA VAL A 259 -41.04 55.23 -12.41
C VAL A 259 -40.48 55.28 -10.97
N ASP A 260 -41.36 55.14 -10.03
CA ASP A 260 -41.00 54.90 -8.61
C ASP A 260 -40.74 53.40 -8.36
N GLY A 261 -40.36 53.04 -7.15
CA GLY A 261 -40.07 51.62 -6.76
C GLY A 261 -41.29 50.70 -6.84
N SER A 262 -42.46 51.19 -7.23
CA SER A 262 -43.67 50.41 -7.43
C SER A 262 -44.14 50.37 -8.90
N GLY A 263 -43.28 50.81 -9.87
CA GLY A 263 -43.58 50.79 -11.30
C GLY A 263 -44.49 51.94 -11.77
N CYS A 264 -44.85 52.90 -10.88
CA CYS A 264 -45.75 53.97 -11.24
C CYS A 264 -45.03 55.23 -11.72
N PRO A 265 -45.52 55.94 -12.79
CA PRO A 265 -44.88 57.14 -13.29
C PRO A 265 -44.71 58.23 -12.27
N ILE A 266 -43.51 58.78 -12.11
CA ILE A 266 -43.21 59.91 -11.23
C ILE A 266 -43.77 61.21 -11.83
N LYS A 267 -44.74 61.84 -11.13
CA LYS A 267 -45.27 63.13 -11.53
C LYS A 267 -44.34 64.24 -11.00
N PHE A 268 -43.61 64.85 -11.88
CA PHE A 268 -42.87 66.09 -11.52
C PHE A 268 -43.84 67.29 -11.43
N PRO A 269 -43.74 68.11 -10.36
CA PRO A 269 -44.54 69.34 -10.34
C PRO A 269 -44.17 70.20 -11.55
N GLU A 270 -45.16 70.66 -12.31
CA GLU A 270 -44.95 71.66 -13.36
C GLU A 270 -44.38 72.89 -12.70
N THR A 271 -43.11 73.21 -12.95
CA THR A 271 -42.55 74.48 -12.60
C THR A 271 -43.24 75.54 -13.45
N ALA A 272 -44.09 76.36 -12.81
CA ALA A 272 -44.65 77.53 -13.45
C ALA A 272 -43.48 78.41 -13.95
N VAL A 273 -43.27 78.37 -15.25
CA VAL A 273 -42.38 79.31 -15.93
C VAL A 273 -43.17 80.62 -16.05
N ASN A 274 -42.89 81.62 -15.15
CA ASN A 274 -43.34 82.95 -15.34
C ASN A 274 -42.37 83.71 -16.24
#